data_be0ecb5b74267053fc3bfa3a71040563
#
_entry.id   be0ecb5b74267053fc3bfa3a71040563
#
_cell.length_a   1.000
_cell.length_b   1.000
_cell.length_c   1.000
_cell.angle_alpha   90.00
_cell.angle_beta   90.00
_cell.angle_gamma   90.00
#
_symmetry.space_group_name_H-M   'P 1'
#
loop_
_entity.id
_entity.type
_entity.pdbx_description
1 polymer ?
#
loop_
_entity_poly.entity_id
_entity_poly.type
_entity_poly.pdbx_seq_one_letter_code
_entity_poly.pdbx_strand_id
1 'polypeptide(L)'
;MPELNLESFKEICHQHGHFTRLVRCAIPLEYAPYDPHFEEEYLQLAQSETARPWEALSHGKDQDAMLFKALSDIYDKLMRIEQALEIKQRHFVPLQSQGLLEVLGHGVLGVRDPLFELNCAYYLRFSLPNAPYRVFALSARAFDAKLLEVARMHPAHIKEMDSYIAAQELASLKGLKTCN
;
A
#
# COMPACT_ATOMS: atom_id res chain seq x y z
N MET A 1 11.05 -14.43 19.78
CA MET A 1 10.46 -13.13 19.37
C MET A 1 9.03 -13.13 19.86
N PRO A 2 8.52 -12.10 20.54
CA PRO A 2 7.12 -12.09 20.94
C PRO A 2 6.26 -12.18 19.66
N GLU A 3 5.38 -13.17 19.63
CA GLU A 3 4.41 -13.28 18.54
C GLU A 3 3.56 -12.02 18.51
N LEU A 4 3.48 -11.44 17.32
CA LEU A 4 2.64 -10.28 17.09
C LEU A 4 1.20 -10.65 17.39
N ASN A 5 0.64 -10.10 18.42
CA ASN A 5 -0.76 -10.35 18.75
C ASN A 5 -1.65 -9.48 17.87
N LEU A 6 -2.07 -10.02 16.72
CA LEU A 6 -3.01 -9.36 15.81
C LEU A 6 -4.31 -8.95 16.51
N GLU A 7 -4.71 -9.70 17.53
CA GLU A 7 -5.92 -9.41 18.31
C GLU A 7 -5.78 -8.10 19.11
N SER A 8 -4.58 -7.81 19.66
CA SER A 8 -4.38 -6.54 20.36
C SER A 8 -4.50 -5.32 19.42
N PHE A 9 -4.03 -5.43 18.20
CA PHE A 9 -4.24 -4.37 17.19
C PHE A 9 -5.72 -4.20 16.85
N LYS A 10 -6.48 -5.29 16.72
CA LYS A 10 -7.91 -5.24 16.47
C LYS A 10 -8.67 -4.59 17.63
N GLU A 11 -8.32 -4.93 18.86
CA GLU A 11 -8.95 -4.34 20.06
C GLU A 11 -8.76 -2.83 20.10
N ILE A 12 -7.54 -2.34 19.85
CA ILE A 12 -7.25 -0.90 19.80
C ILE A 12 -8.01 -0.25 18.65
N CYS A 13 -8.02 -0.85 17.45
CA CYS A 13 -8.80 -0.34 16.33
C CYS A 13 -10.28 -0.21 16.67
N HIS A 14 -10.88 -1.25 17.30
CA HIS A 14 -12.29 -1.22 17.69
C HIS A 14 -12.59 -0.14 18.73
N GLN A 15 -11.69 0.07 19.71
CA GLN A 15 -11.83 1.13 20.72
C GLN A 15 -11.86 2.53 20.10
N HIS A 16 -11.15 2.70 18.97
CA HIS A 16 -11.11 3.95 18.21
C HIS A 16 -12.11 4.01 17.04
N GLY A 17 -13.03 3.02 16.94
CA GLY A 17 -14.09 3.02 15.93
C GLY A 17 -13.69 2.50 14.56
N HIS A 18 -12.50 1.91 14.43
CA HIS A 18 -12.03 1.31 13.18
C HIS A 18 -12.38 -0.18 13.10
N PHE A 19 -13.44 -0.50 12.36
CA PHE A 19 -13.91 -1.88 12.15
C PHE A 19 -13.38 -2.42 10.82
N THR A 20 -12.10 -2.74 10.77
CA THR A 20 -11.45 -3.24 9.56
C THR A 20 -10.81 -4.60 9.79
N ARG A 21 -10.70 -5.39 8.73
CA ARG A 21 -9.89 -6.60 8.76
C ARG A 21 -8.42 -6.20 8.67
N LEU A 22 -7.61 -6.85 9.49
CA LEU A 22 -6.18 -6.63 9.56
C LEU A 22 -5.44 -7.86 9.03
N VAL A 23 -4.49 -7.65 8.14
CA VAL A 23 -3.57 -8.68 7.62
C VAL A 23 -2.16 -8.44 8.12
N ARG A 24 -1.42 -9.51 8.37
CA ARG A 24 0.00 -9.43 8.74
C ARG A 24 0.84 -9.10 7.51
N CYS A 25 1.83 -8.25 7.69
CA CYS A 25 2.83 -7.95 6.66
C CYS A 25 4.20 -7.72 7.32
N ALA A 26 5.22 -7.51 6.51
CA ALA A 26 6.55 -7.09 6.95
C ALA A 26 7.09 -6.14 5.86
N ILE A 27 6.68 -4.88 5.94
CA ILE A 27 6.96 -3.90 4.88
C ILE A 27 7.79 -2.76 5.48
N PRO A 28 9.00 -2.51 4.97
CA PRO A 28 9.78 -1.34 5.38
C PRO A 28 9.01 -0.06 5.10
N LEU A 29 9.03 0.84 6.05
CA LEU A 29 8.32 2.12 6.04
C LEU A 29 9.32 3.25 6.27
N GLU A 30 9.24 4.28 5.45
CA GLU A 30 9.85 5.58 5.72
C GLU A 30 8.76 6.57 6.13
N TYR A 31 9.04 7.43 7.11
CA TYR A 31 8.06 8.41 7.57
C TYR A 31 8.71 9.67 8.14
N ALA A 32 7.94 10.75 8.15
CA ALA A 32 8.26 11.99 8.83
C ALA A 32 6.97 12.64 9.35
N PRO A 33 7.02 13.54 10.34
CA PRO A 33 5.90 14.42 10.64
C PRO A 33 5.43 15.12 9.36
N TYR A 34 4.12 15.25 9.19
CA TYR A 34 3.58 15.88 7.97
C TYR A 34 4.01 17.34 7.86
N ASP A 35 4.53 17.68 6.69
CA ASP A 35 4.87 19.06 6.32
C ASP A 35 4.36 19.33 4.90
N PRO A 36 3.84 20.54 4.59
CA PRO A 36 3.35 20.89 3.26
C PRO A 36 4.34 20.72 2.12
N HIS A 37 5.66 20.73 2.38
CA HIS A 37 6.66 20.51 1.34
C HIS A 37 6.63 19.09 0.73
N PHE A 38 5.99 18.11 1.40
CA PHE A 38 5.78 16.76 0.84
C PHE A 38 4.65 16.70 -0.20
N GLU A 39 3.85 17.77 -0.32
CA GLU A 39 2.70 17.80 -1.22
C GLU A 39 3.11 17.62 -2.69
N GLU A 40 4.20 18.25 -3.10
CA GLU A 40 4.70 18.14 -4.48
C GLU A 40 5.12 16.70 -4.80
N GLU A 41 5.87 16.06 -3.91
CA GLU A 41 6.28 14.66 -4.05
C GLU A 41 5.05 13.72 -4.09
N TYR A 42 4.09 13.95 -3.19
CA TYR A 42 2.84 13.19 -3.16
C TYR A 42 2.10 13.26 -4.50
N LEU A 43 1.94 14.47 -5.05
CA LEU A 43 1.26 14.66 -6.33
C LEU A 43 2.02 14.02 -7.50
N GLN A 44 3.34 14.10 -7.52
CA GLN A 44 4.17 13.46 -8.54
C GLN A 44 4.05 11.92 -8.50
N LEU A 45 4.01 11.32 -7.32
CA LEU A 45 3.84 9.89 -7.14
C LEU A 45 2.42 9.43 -7.53
N ALA A 46 1.43 10.27 -7.29
CA ALA A 46 0.05 10.02 -7.69
C ALA A 46 -0.17 10.07 -9.21
N GLN A 47 0.56 10.93 -9.93
CA GLN A 47 0.41 11.14 -11.38
C GLN A 47 1.05 10.04 -12.23
N SER A 48 1.89 9.18 -11.67
CA SER A 48 2.59 8.11 -12.43
C SER A 48 1.66 6.99 -12.94
N GLU A 49 0.34 7.15 -12.82
CA GLU A 49 -0.65 6.22 -13.35
C GLU A 49 -1.10 6.64 -14.75
N THR A 50 -0.48 6.06 -15.76
CA THR A 50 -1.00 6.12 -17.11
C THR A 50 -2.24 5.27 -17.25
N ALA A 51 -3.37 5.88 -17.63
CA ALA A 51 -4.59 5.17 -17.99
C ALA A 51 -4.28 4.13 -19.08
N ARG A 52 -4.80 2.93 -18.96
CA ARG A 52 -4.66 1.87 -19.99
C ARG A 52 -5.54 2.23 -21.18
N PRO A 53 -4.97 2.67 -22.32
CA PRO A 53 -5.76 3.22 -23.44
C PRO A 53 -6.67 2.18 -24.11
N TRP A 54 -6.45 0.88 -23.88
CA TRP A 54 -7.19 -0.21 -24.55
C TRP A 54 -8.24 -0.91 -23.65
N GLU A 55 -8.38 -0.58 -22.37
CA GLU A 55 -9.50 -1.11 -21.56
C GLU A 55 -10.87 -0.76 -22.19
N ALA A 56 -10.92 0.35 -22.93
CA ALA A 56 -12.10 0.75 -23.71
C ALA A 56 -12.32 -0.08 -24.98
N LEU A 57 -11.32 -0.83 -25.47
CA LEU A 57 -11.37 -1.57 -26.73
C LEU A 57 -11.64 -3.07 -26.55
N SER A 58 -11.76 -3.57 -25.32
CA SER A 58 -11.85 -5.00 -25.00
C SER A 58 -13.20 -5.68 -25.31
N HIS A 59 -14.05 -5.08 -26.17
CA HIS A 59 -15.37 -5.63 -26.52
C HIS A 59 -15.38 -6.39 -27.86
N GLY A 60 -14.24 -6.97 -28.27
CA GLY A 60 -14.06 -7.70 -29.52
C GLY A 60 -14.23 -9.23 -29.43
N LYS A 61 -14.41 -9.88 -30.58
CA LYS A 61 -14.63 -11.32 -30.76
C LYS A 61 -13.48 -12.16 -30.20
N ASP A 62 -13.75 -13.43 -29.83
CA ASP A 62 -12.86 -14.37 -29.12
C ASP A 62 -11.41 -14.50 -29.63
N GLN A 63 -11.15 -14.33 -30.93
CA GLN A 63 -9.80 -14.42 -31.50
C GLN A 63 -8.93 -13.19 -31.15
N ASP A 64 -9.56 -12.03 -30.97
CA ASP A 64 -8.87 -10.80 -30.58
C ASP A 64 -8.56 -10.80 -29.07
N ALA A 65 -9.32 -11.52 -28.27
CA ALA A 65 -9.14 -11.58 -26.82
C ALA A 65 -7.76 -12.11 -26.39
N MET A 66 -7.24 -13.11 -27.10
CA MET A 66 -5.90 -13.67 -26.82
C MET A 66 -4.80 -12.69 -27.20
N LEU A 67 -4.95 -11.98 -28.32
CA LEU A 67 -4.03 -10.95 -28.76
C LEU A 67 -4.04 -9.74 -27.79
N PHE A 68 -5.25 -9.28 -27.41
CA PHE A 68 -5.39 -8.20 -26.41
C PHE A 68 -4.80 -8.56 -25.07
N LYS A 69 -4.96 -9.81 -24.62
CA LYS A 69 -4.34 -10.29 -23.39
C LYS A 69 -2.82 -10.25 -23.47
N ALA A 70 -2.24 -10.75 -24.57
CA ALA A 70 -0.79 -10.74 -24.79
C ALA A 70 -0.23 -9.31 -24.85
N LEU A 71 -0.93 -8.40 -25.53
CA LEU A 71 -0.56 -6.98 -25.60
C LEU A 71 -0.66 -6.31 -24.23
N SER A 72 -1.71 -6.60 -23.45
CA SER A 72 -1.85 -6.13 -22.07
C SER A 72 -0.69 -6.62 -21.18
N ASP A 73 -0.34 -7.89 -21.28
CA ASP A 73 0.76 -8.48 -20.50
C ASP A 73 2.12 -7.84 -20.86
N ILE A 74 2.36 -7.56 -22.13
CA ILE A 74 3.58 -6.88 -22.61
C ILE A 74 3.62 -5.44 -22.09
N TYR A 75 2.52 -4.73 -22.20
CA TYR A 75 2.42 -3.36 -21.71
C TYR A 75 2.62 -3.27 -20.21
N ASP A 76 1.97 -4.14 -19.44
CA ASP A 76 2.15 -4.17 -18.00
C ASP A 76 3.62 -4.41 -17.61
N LYS A 77 4.34 -5.25 -18.39
CA LYS A 77 5.79 -5.45 -18.20
C LYS A 77 6.61 -4.19 -18.54
N LEU A 78 6.28 -3.52 -19.63
CA LEU A 78 6.95 -2.28 -20.04
C LEU A 78 6.72 -1.17 -19.00
N MET A 79 5.49 -1.00 -18.54
CA MET A 79 5.16 -0.04 -17.49
C MET A 79 5.90 -0.30 -16.19
N ARG A 80 6.05 -1.58 -15.80
CA ARG A 80 6.85 -1.96 -14.63
C ARG A 80 8.33 -1.59 -14.79
N ILE A 81 8.90 -1.77 -15.98
CA ILE A 81 10.30 -1.41 -16.27
C ILE A 81 10.45 0.11 -16.21
N GLU A 82 9.55 0.84 -16.85
CA GLU A 82 9.54 2.30 -16.88
C GLU A 82 9.45 2.86 -15.44
N GLN A 83 8.49 2.41 -14.66
CA GLN A 83 8.35 2.81 -13.25
C GLN A 83 9.59 2.48 -12.41
N ALA A 84 10.19 1.30 -12.63
CA ALA A 84 11.41 0.93 -11.92
C ALA A 84 12.62 1.83 -12.28
N LEU A 85 12.70 2.28 -13.54
CA LEU A 85 13.71 3.24 -14.00
C LEU A 85 13.46 4.63 -13.44
N GLU A 86 12.21 5.09 -13.46
CA GLU A 86 11.81 6.38 -12.90
C GLU A 86 12.11 6.47 -11.41
N ILE A 87 11.78 5.44 -10.61
CA ILE A 87 12.07 5.41 -9.18
C ILE A 87 13.58 5.56 -8.93
N LYS A 88 14.43 4.90 -9.73
CA LYS A 88 15.89 5.02 -9.59
C LYS A 88 16.42 6.43 -9.94
N GLN A 89 15.71 7.17 -10.76
CA GLN A 89 16.08 8.52 -11.19
C GLN A 89 15.46 9.62 -10.33
N ARG A 90 14.36 9.30 -9.60
CA ARG A 90 13.68 10.28 -8.75
C ARG A 90 14.50 10.57 -7.49
N HIS A 91 14.67 11.84 -7.22
CA HIS A 91 15.22 12.31 -5.95
C HIS A 91 14.05 12.51 -4.98
N PHE A 92 13.85 11.53 -4.13
CA PHE A 92 12.87 11.63 -3.06
C PHE A 92 13.35 12.58 -1.97
N VAL A 93 12.42 13.34 -1.38
CA VAL A 93 12.73 14.10 -0.18
C VAL A 93 13.15 13.12 0.92
N PRO A 94 14.33 13.30 1.57
CA PRO A 94 14.76 12.40 2.62
C PRO A 94 13.77 12.39 3.78
N LEU A 95 13.22 11.24 4.15
CA LEU A 95 12.43 11.08 5.37
C LEU A 95 13.34 10.70 6.53
N GLN A 96 13.12 11.35 7.69
CA GLN A 96 14.05 11.28 8.82
C GLN A 96 14.01 9.96 9.57
N SER A 97 12.90 9.22 9.44
CA SER A 97 12.64 8.05 10.25
C SER A 97 12.26 6.83 9.42
N GLN A 98 12.59 5.66 9.94
CA GLN A 98 12.24 4.37 9.35
C GLN A 98 11.52 3.50 10.36
N GLY A 99 10.66 2.62 9.87
CA GLY A 99 9.92 1.67 10.67
C GLY A 99 9.59 0.40 9.89
N LEU A 100 8.82 -0.48 10.52
CA LEU A 100 8.31 -1.70 9.88
C LEU A 100 6.80 -1.77 10.06
N LEU A 101 6.07 -1.76 8.95
CA LEU A 101 4.66 -2.10 8.95
C LEU A 101 4.52 -3.61 9.22
N GLU A 102 3.73 -3.96 10.20
CA GLU A 102 3.43 -5.34 10.56
C GLU A 102 1.98 -5.71 10.31
N VAL A 103 1.13 -4.70 10.23
CA VAL A 103 -0.31 -4.88 10.03
C VAL A 103 -0.82 -3.87 9.01
N LEU A 104 -1.62 -4.35 8.06
CA LEU A 104 -2.37 -3.53 7.12
C LEU A 104 -3.86 -3.84 7.21
N GLY A 105 -4.67 -2.79 7.15
CA GLY A 105 -6.12 -2.88 7.01
C GLY A 105 -6.64 -1.81 6.04
N HIS A 106 -7.92 -1.90 5.68
CA HIS A 106 -8.54 -0.86 4.86
C HIS A 106 -8.57 0.46 5.64
N GLY A 107 -7.67 1.37 5.26
CA GLY A 107 -7.53 2.68 5.90
C GLY A 107 -6.75 2.69 7.22
N VAL A 108 -6.17 1.57 7.65
CA VAL A 108 -5.39 1.48 8.90
C VAL A 108 -4.04 0.84 8.64
N LEU A 109 -3.00 1.40 9.24
CA LEU A 109 -1.62 0.92 9.20
C LEU A 109 -1.14 0.67 10.62
N GLY A 110 -0.50 -0.49 10.86
CA GLY A 110 0.08 -0.80 12.16
C GLY A 110 1.58 -1.10 12.05
N VAL A 111 2.36 -0.52 12.96
CA VAL A 111 3.82 -0.67 13.02
C VAL A 111 4.25 -1.52 14.20
N ARG A 112 5.46 -2.09 14.08
CA ARG A 112 6.07 -2.93 15.12
C ARG A 112 6.30 -2.18 16.43
N ASP A 113 6.95 -1.07 16.34
CA ASP A 113 7.41 -0.29 17.49
C ASP A 113 6.51 0.92 17.71
N PRO A 114 6.40 1.43 18.95
CA PRO A 114 5.66 2.64 19.22
C PRO A 114 6.45 3.85 18.68
N LEU A 115 6.08 4.30 17.48
CA LEU A 115 6.83 5.33 16.73
C LEU A 115 6.10 6.67 16.65
N PHE A 116 4.78 6.70 16.94
CA PHE A 116 3.95 7.84 16.63
C PHE A 116 3.43 8.55 17.86
N GLU A 117 3.34 9.87 17.77
CA GLU A 117 2.67 10.71 18.76
C GLU A 117 1.18 10.80 18.43
N LEU A 118 0.34 10.65 19.47
CA LEU A 118 -1.12 10.68 19.34
C LEU A 118 -1.60 11.98 18.66
N ASN A 119 -2.57 11.82 17.77
CA ASN A 119 -3.19 12.90 17.00
C ASN A 119 -2.26 13.67 16.06
N CYS A 120 -0.99 13.30 15.95
CA CYS A 120 -0.08 13.89 14.98
C CYS A 120 -0.30 13.31 13.58
N ALA A 121 -0.08 14.15 12.58
CA ALA A 121 -0.12 13.75 11.18
C ALA A 121 1.30 13.41 10.70
N TYR A 122 1.38 12.38 9.86
CA TYR A 122 2.63 11.88 9.29
C TYR A 122 2.51 11.73 7.77
N TYR A 123 3.61 11.97 7.08
CA TYR A 123 3.82 11.57 5.70
C TYR A 123 4.59 10.25 5.68
N LEU A 124 4.11 9.30 4.88
CA LEU A 124 4.64 7.94 4.86
C LEU A 124 4.91 7.50 3.41
N ARG A 125 5.98 6.71 3.25
CA ARG A 125 6.31 6.03 1.99
C ARG A 125 6.67 4.57 2.26
N PHE A 126 6.18 3.69 1.40
CA PHE A 126 6.55 2.28 1.38
C PHE A 126 6.29 1.68 0.00
N SER A 127 6.77 0.45 -0.23
CA SER A 127 6.45 -0.33 -1.42
C SER A 127 5.85 -1.67 -1.01
N LEU A 128 4.80 -2.12 -1.71
CA LEU A 128 4.21 -3.42 -1.45
C LEU A 128 5.07 -4.55 -2.03
N PRO A 129 5.12 -5.74 -1.40
CA PRO A 129 5.90 -6.87 -1.91
C PRO A 129 5.49 -7.34 -3.31
N ASN A 130 4.21 -7.20 -3.67
CA ASN A 130 3.69 -7.52 -5.00
C ASN A 130 3.87 -6.39 -6.02
N ALA A 131 4.29 -5.20 -5.58
CA ALA A 131 4.56 -4.02 -6.42
C ALA A 131 5.83 -3.29 -5.95
N PRO A 132 7.00 -3.95 -5.94
CA PRO A 132 8.25 -3.37 -5.40
C PRO A 132 8.78 -2.22 -6.26
N TYR A 133 8.27 -2.08 -7.46
CA TYR A 133 8.58 -1.01 -8.41
C TYR A 133 7.69 0.23 -8.24
N ARG A 134 6.79 0.23 -7.26
CA ARG A 134 5.90 1.36 -6.99
C ARG A 134 6.08 1.85 -5.55
N VAL A 135 6.24 3.16 -5.42
CA VAL A 135 6.27 3.83 -4.12
C VAL A 135 4.87 4.34 -3.80
N PHE A 136 4.33 3.85 -2.71
CA PHE A 136 3.06 4.32 -2.14
C PHE A 136 3.37 5.48 -1.21
N ALA A 137 2.76 6.62 -1.48
CA ALA A 137 2.84 7.80 -0.65
C ALA A 137 1.47 8.13 -0.08
N LEU A 138 1.42 8.46 1.20
CA LEU A 138 0.18 8.82 1.86
C LEU A 138 0.41 9.75 3.05
N SER A 139 -0.63 10.45 3.48
CA SER A 139 -0.68 11.07 4.79
C SER A 139 -1.60 10.28 5.71
N ALA A 140 -1.21 10.15 6.96
CA ALA A 140 -1.98 9.43 7.97
C ALA A 140 -1.92 10.17 9.31
N ARG A 141 -2.90 9.90 10.18
CA ARG A 141 -2.96 10.44 11.54
C ARG A 141 -2.82 9.31 12.55
N ALA A 142 -1.97 9.53 13.54
CA ALA A 142 -1.81 8.57 14.63
C ALA A 142 -2.99 8.64 15.61
N PHE A 143 -3.66 7.51 15.83
CA PHE A 143 -4.65 7.35 16.89
C PHE A 143 -4.15 6.45 18.04
N ASP A 144 -3.01 5.81 17.85
CA ASP A 144 -2.24 5.09 18.87
C ASP A 144 -0.75 5.22 18.54
N ALA A 145 0.13 4.91 19.50
CA ALA A 145 1.58 4.96 19.28
C ALA A 145 2.09 4.00 18.19
N LYS A 146 1.29 3.00 17.82
CA LYS A 146 1.58 1.99 16.79
C LYS A 146 0.61 1.98 15.63
N LEU A 147 -0.47 2.75 15.69
CA LEU A 147 -1.56 2.70 14.72
C LEU A 147 -1.85 4.06 14.10
N LEU A 148 -2.01 4.04 12.79
CA LEU A 148 -2.30 5.20 11.97
C LEU A 148 -3.58 4.97 11.17
N GLU A 149 -4.42 5.98 11.09
CA GLU A 149 -5.52 6.09 10.15
C GLU A 149 -5.04 6.82 8.89
N VAL A 150 -5.29 6.26 7.72
CA VAL A 150 -4.99 6.89 6.44
C VAL A 150 -5.90 8.10 6.25
N ALA A 151 -5.33 9.29 6.24
CA ALA A 151 -6.06 10.54 6.01
C ALA A 151 -6.19 10.85 4.52
N ARG A 152 -5.15 10.56 3.73
CA ARG A 152 -5.13 10.81 2.28
C ARG A 152 -4.21 9.83 1.57
N MET A 153 -4.73 9.20 0.53
CA MET A 153 -4.00 8.33 -0.38
C MET A 153 -4.60 8.44 -1.78
N HIS A 154 -3.79 8.28 -2.82
CA HIS A 154 -4.28 8.31 -4.19
C HIS A 154 -5.22 7.11 -4.45
N PRO A 155 -6.37 7.30 -5.16
CA PRO A 155 -7.37 6.23 -5.35
C PRO A 155 -6.82 4.95 -5.97
N ALA A 156 -5.87 5.05 -6.88
CA ALA A 156 -5.24 3.90 -7.47
C ALA A 156 -4.32 3.15 -6.50
N HIS A 157 -3.61 3.85 -5.63
CA HIS A 157 -2.84 3.24 -4.55
C HIS A 157 -3.77 2.53 -3.55
N ILE A 158 -4.93 3.09 -3.23
CA ILE A 158 -5.95 2.44 -2.39
C ILE A 158 -6.36 1.11 -3.02
N LYS A 159 -6.74 1.12 -4.31
CA LYS A 159 -7.17 -0.09 -5.03
C LYS A 159 -6.11 -1.19 -5.03
N GLU A 160 -4.85 -0.82 -5.18
CA GLU A 160 -3.74 -1.77 -5.20
C GLU A 160 -3.45 -2.31 -3.79
N MET A 161 -3.50 -1.46 -2.77
CA MET A 161 -3.39 -1.86 -1.37
C MET A 161 -4.53 -2.81 -0.96
N ASP A 162 -5.77 -2.49 -1.34
CA ASP A 162 -6.94 -3.35 -1.10
C ASP A 162 -6.79 -4.71 -1.78
N SER A 163 -6.26 -4.74 -3.01
CA SER A 163 -5.96 -5.98 -3.71
C SER A 163 -4.91 -6.82 -3.00
N TYR A 164 -3.87 -6.17 -2.45
CA TYR A 164 -2.86 -6.84 -1.64
C TYR A 164 -3.46 -7.41 -0.35
N ILE A 165 -4.25 -6.63 0.39
CA ILE A 165 -4.93 -7.07 1.61
C ILE A 165 -5.81 -8.29 1.32
N ALA A 166 -6.65 -8.23 0.28
CA ALA A 166 -7.52 -9.34 -0.11
C ALA A 166 -6.72 -10.62 -0.46
N ALA A 167 -5.59 -10.48 -1.15
CA ALA A 167 -4.71 -11.60 -1.47
C ALA A 167 -4.11 -12.24 -0.21
N GLN A 168 -3.69 -11.44 0.77
CA GLN A 168 -3.17 -11.92 2.06
C GLN A 168 -4.26 -12.63 2.88
N GLU A 169 -5.48 -12.09 2.90
CA GLU A 169 -6.63 -12.74 3.55
C GLU A 169 -6.91 -14.13 2.95
N LEU A 170 -6.95 -14.22 1.62
CA LEU A 170 -7.16 -15.49 0.93
C LEU A 170 -6.05 -16.51 1.20
N ALA A 171 -4.80 -16.05 1.28
CA ALA A 171 -3.66 -16.91 1.60
C ALA A 171 -3.76 -17.46 3.03
N SER A 172 -4.13 -16.62 4.00
CA SER A 172 -4.30 -17.02 5.39
C SER A 172 -5.43 -18.05 5.56
N LEU A 173 -6.55 -17.89 4.85
CA LEU A 173 -7.67 -18.83 4.87
C LEU A 173 -7.32 -20.20 4.25
N LYS A 174 -6.48 -20.22 3.20
CA LYS A 174 -5.99 -21.46 2.59
C LYS A 174 -5.02 -22.19 3.52
N GLY A 175 -4.13 -21.47 4.22
CA GLY A 175 -3.21 -22.06 5.19
C GLY A 175 -3.94 -22.75 6.38
N LEU A 176 -5.07 -22.24 6.81
CA LEU A 176 -5.90 -22.87 7.85
C LEU A 176 -6.61 -24.16 7.40
N LYS A 177 -6.90 -24.29 6.08
CA LYS A 177 -7.57 -25.50 5.55
C LYS A 177 -6.61 -26.69 5.32
N THR A 178 -5.30 -26.47 5.29
CA THR A 178 -4.30 -27.53 5.09
C THR A 178 -3.80 -28.14 6.39
N CYS A 179 -4.23 -27.61 7.55
CA CYS A 179 -3.85 -28.12 8.89
C CYS A 179 -4.95 -28.93 9.60
N ASN A 180 -5.99 -29.38 8.89
CA ASN A 180 -7.03 -30.30 9.42
C ASN A 180 -6.96 -31.66 8.72
#